data_253f6b13230e547547ed5299458e0a97
#
_entry.id   253f6b13230e547547ed5299458e0a97
#
_cell.length_a   1.000
_cell.length_b   1.000
_cell.length_c   1.000
_cell.angle_alpha   90.00
_cell.angle_beta   90.00
_cell.angle_gamma   90.00
#
_symmetry.space_group_name_H-M   'P 1'
#
loop_
_entity.id
_entity.type
_entity.pdbx_description
1 polymer ?
#
loop_
_entity_poly.entity_id
_entity_poly.type
_entity_poly.pdbx_seq_one_letter_code
_entity_poly.pdbx_strand_id
1 'polypeptide(L)' 'MTTHRFAVGDHVSWNSEAGRVAGTITKVHTDDFSFKGYVHHASADNPQYEIQSDRTDHVAAHRGTALTRVGDD' A
#
# COMPACT_ATOMS: atom_id res chain seq x y z
N MET A 1 -11.67 17.35 0.56
CA MET A 1 -10.35 17.16 0.01
C MET A 1 -9.94 15.71 -0.04
N THR A 2 -9.49 15.28 -1.16
CA THR A 2 -9.07 13.90 -1.33
C THR A 2 -7.65 13.70 -0.82
N THR A 3 -7.44 12.62 -0.11
CA THR A 3 -6.11 12.25 0.34
C THR A 3 -5.86 10.79 0.02
N HIS A 4 -4.62 10.50 -0.33
CA HIS A 4 -4.17 9.13 -0.57
C HIS A 4 -3.31 8.64 0.59
N ARG A 5 -3.57 9.18 1.77
CA ARG A 5 -2.85 8.77 2.96
C ARG A 5 -3.62 7.72 3.70
N PHE A 6 -2.90 6.68 4.09
CA PHE A 6 -3.45 5.55 4.83
C PHE A 6 -2.60 5.31 6.06
N ALA A 7 -3.07 4.45 6.94
CA ALA A 7 -2.37 4.12 8.17
C ALA A 7 -2.28 2.61 8.31
N VAL A 8 -1.37 2.16 9.17
CA VAL A 8 -1.26 0.75 9.52
C VAL A 8 -2.63 0.27 10.03
N GLY A 9 -3.08 -0.85 9.49
CA GLY A 9 -4.38 -1.40 9.82
C GLY A 9 -5.48 -1.06 8.84
N ASP A 10 -5.26 -0.10 7.94
CA ASP A 10 -6.26 0.25 6.94
C ASP A 10 -6.38 -0.88 5.92
N HIS A 11 -7.60 -1.16 5.51
CA HIS A 11 -7.90 -2.17 4.50
C HIS A 11 -8.04 -1.48 3.15
N VAL A 12 -7.24 -1.91 2.18
CA VAL A 12 -7.16 -1.25 0.88
C VAL A 12 -7.15 -2.28 -0.23
N SER A 13 -7.36 -1.80 -1.45
CA SER A 13 -7.28 -2.65 -2.63
C SER A 13 -6.50 -1.93 -3.73
N TRP A 14 -6.01 -2.71 -4.67
CA TRP A 14 -5.29 -2.18 -5.83
C TRP A 14 -5.45 -3.14 -6.99
N ASN A 15 -5.16 -2.66 -8.20
CA ASN A 15 -5.20 -3.49 -9.39
C ASN A 15 -3.84 -4.12 -9.62
N SER A 16 -3.81 -5.41 -9.88
CA SER A 16 -2.61 -6.14 -10.24
C SER A 16 -2.84 -6.82 -11.58
N GLU A 17 -1.81 -7.48 -12.10
CA GLU A 17 -1.95 -8.24 -13.34
C GLU A 17 -2.97 -9.36 -13.21
N ALA A 18 -3.13 -9.88 -12.00
CA ALA A 18 -4.08 -10.96 -11.73
C ALA A 18 -5.48 -10.44 -11.43
N GLY A 19 -5.68 -9.12 -11.46
CA GLY A 19 -6.96 -8.52 -11.15
C GLY A 19 -6.90 -7.72 -9.86
N ARG A 20 -8.05 -7.46 -9.27
CA ARG A 20 -8.11 -6.65 -8.06
C ARG A 20 -7.71 -7.45 -6.84
N VAL A 21 -6.83 -6.88 -6.04
CA VAL A 21 -6.32 -7.52 -4.83
C VAL A 21 -6.60 -6.60 -3.66
N ALA A 22 -6.91 -7.18 -2.51
CA ALA A 22 -7.14 -6.43 -1.28
C ALA A 22 -6.18 -6.90 -0.20
N GLY A 23 -5.88 -6.02 0.74
CA GLY A 23 -5.02 -6.34 1.85
C GLY A 23 -5.03 -5.28 2.93
N THR A 24 -4.24 -5.51 3.96
CA THR A 24 -4.14 -4.62 5.11
C THR A 24 -2.76 -3.99 5.15
N ILE A 25 -2.73 -2.68 5.38
CA ILE A 25 -1.47 -1.96 5.48
C ILE A 25 -0.75 -2.36 6.75
N THR A 26 0.51 -2.77 6.60
CA THR A 26 1.35 -3.19 7.72
C THR A 26 2.45 -2.21 8.03
N LYS A 27 2.86 -1.38 7.06
CA LYS A 27 3.90 -0.37 7.27
C LYS A 27 3.63 0.84 6.38
N VAL A 28 4.04 1.99 6.88
CA VAL A 28 4.00 3.24 6.13
C VAL A 28 5.43 3.75 6.01
N HIS A 29 5.87 4.02 4.78
CA HIS A 29 7.22 4.53 4.51
C HIS A 29 7.14 5.96 4.02
N THR A 30 7.86 6.84 4.68
CA THR A 30 7.96 8.24 4.28
C THR A 30 9.37 8.62 3.85
N ASP A 31 10.27 7.64 3.79
CA ASP A 31 11.63 7.78 3.28
C ASP A 31 11.92 6.60 2.37
N ASP A 32 12.99 6.69 1.60
CA ASP A 32 13.40 5.59 0.74
C ASP A 32 13.60 4.32 1.57
N PHE A 33 13.24 3.20 1.00
CA PHE A 33 13.36 1.92 1.69
C PHE A 33 13.66 0.80 0.70
N SER A 34 14.24 -0.28 1.20
CA SER A 34 14.47 -1.48 0.40
C SER A 34 13.32 -2.45 0.57
N PHE A 35 12.86 -2.99 -0.54
CA PHE A 35 11.78 -3.97 -0.51
C PHE A 35 12.03 -5.00 -1.60
N LYS A 36 12.19 -6.25 -1.19
CA LYS A 36 12.44 -7.38 -2.10
C LYS A 36 13.62 -7.14 -3.04
N GLY A 37 14.68 -6.55 -2.51
CA GLY A 37 15.92 -6.33 -3.26
C GLY A 37 15.94 -5.07 -4.10
N TYR A 38 14.90 -4.25 -4.04
CA TYR A 38 14.84 -3.00 -4.79
C TYR A 38 14.67 -1.83 -3.84
N VAL A 39 15.23 -0.70 -4.22
CA VAL A 39 15.02 0.55 -3.49
C VAL A 39 13.76 1.22 -4.02
N HIS A 40 12.85 1.53 -3.12
CA HIS A 40 11.64 2.26 -3.43
C HIS A 40 11.76 3.66 -2.87
N HIS A 41 11.34 4.63 -3.63
CA HIS A 41 11.42 6.03 -3.22
C HIS A 41 10.11 6.46 -2.59
N ALA A 42 10.21 7.03 -1.39
CA ALA A 42 9.06 7.56 -0.68
C ALA A 42 9.44 8.84 0.02
N SER A 43 8.44 9.64 0.36
CA SER A 43 8.64 10.88 1.08
C SER A 43 7.41 11.15 1.93
N ALA A 44 7.49 12.15 2.80
CA ALA A 44 6.34 12.52 3.62
C ALA A 44 5.17 13.00 2.75
N ASP A 45 5.47 13.62 1.60
CA ASP A 45 4.43 14.08 0.68
C ASP A 45 3.89 12.99 -0.22
N ASN A 46 4.66 11.92 -0.39
CA ASN A 46 4.30 10.84 -1.30
C ASN A 46 4.74 9.51 -0.68
N PRO A 47 4.07 9.08 0.38
CA PRO A 47 4.46 7.86 1.08
C PRO A 47 4.14 6.62 0.28
N GLN A 48 4.86 5.55 0.59
CA GLN A 48 4.53 4.23 0.10
C GLN A 48 4.10 3.33 1.25
N TYR A 49 3.32 2.34 0.93
CA TYR A 49 2.71 1.48 1.92
C TYR A 49 3.05 0.03 1.63
N GLU A 50 3.39 -0.73 2.66
CA GLU A 50 3.49 -2.18 2.56
C GLU A 50 2.16 -2.77 2.97
N ILE A 51 1.64 -3.65 2.14
CA ILE A 51 0.31 -4.22 2.33
C ILE A 51 0.40 -5.73 2.30
N GLN A 52 -0.16 -6.36 3.32
CA GLN A 52 -0.27 -7.82 3.39
C GLN A 52 -1.54 -8.23 2.67
N SER A 53 -1.41 -9.06 1.65
CA SER A 53 -2.57 -9.56 0.92
C SER A 53 -3.50 -10.34 1.86
N ASP A 54 -4.81 -10.18 1.66
CA ASP A 54 -5.79 -10.89 2.48
C ASP A 54 -5.83 -12.38 2.20
N ARG A 55 -5.46 -12.79 0.99
CA ARG A 55 -5.62 -14.17 0.56
C ARG A 55 -4.35 -14.98 0.59
N THR A 56 -3.21 -14.33 0.63
CA THR A 56 -1.92 -15.00 0.55
C THR A 56 -0.96 -14.34 1.53
N ASP A 57 0.23 -14.92 1.64
CA ASP A 57 1.28 -14.34 2.46
C ASP A 57 2.06 -13.27 1.71
N HIS A 58 1.64 -12.93 0.52
CA HIS A 58 2.36 -11.94 -0.28
C HIS A 58 2.21 -10.55 0.33
N VAL A 59 3.29 -9.81 0.30
CA VAL A 59 3.32 -8.42 0.70
C VAL A 59 3.65 -7.59 -0.53
N ALA A 60 2.94 -6.50 -0.72
CA ALA A 60 3.16 -5.58 -1.84
C ALA A 60 3.51 -4.20 -1.30
N ALA A 61 4.19 -3.42 -2.13
CA ALA A 61 4.50 -2.03 -1.80
C ALA A 61 3.92 -1.14 -2.90
N HIS A 62 3.08 -0.19 -2.52
CA HIS A 62 2.42 0.71 -3.48
C HIS A 62 2.33 2.11 -2.91
N ARG A 63 2.29 3.08 -3.80
CA ARG A 63 2.01 4.46 -3.43
C ARG A 63 0.53 4.61 -3.11
N GLY A 64 0.19 5.62 -2.30
CA GLY A 64 -1.20 5.86 -1.95
C GLY A 64 -2.11 6.07 -3.15
N THR A 65 -1.58 6.66 -4.23
CA THR A 65 -2.38 6.90 -5.43
C THR A 65 -2.80 5.62 -6.13
N ALA A 66 -2.13 4.50 -5.86
CA ALA A 66 -2.50 3.21 -6.44
C ALA A 66 -3.50 2.44 -5.58
N LEU A 67 -3.85 2.96 -4.42
CA LEU A 67 -4.66 2.25 -3.44
C LEU A 67 -6.04 2.87 -3.32
N THR A 68 -7.04 2.03 -3.04
CA THR A 68 -8.40 2.46 -2.77
C THR A 68 -8.81 1.84 -1.43
N ARG A 69 -9.42 2.65 -0.57
CA ARG A 69 -9.91 2.14 0.72
C ARG A 69 -11.06 1.17 0.48
N VAL A 70 -11.01 0.06 1.16
CA VAL A 70 -12.05 -0.97 1.05
C VAL A 70 -12.97 -0.86 2.24
N GLY A 71 -14.23 -1.01 1.98
CA GLY A 71 -15.18 -1.16 3.04
C GLY A 71 -15.78 0.08 3.54
N ASP A 72 -15.93 0.81 3.43
CA ASP A 72 -16.55 1.58 4.11
C ASP A 72 -16.93 2.51 4.10
N ASP A 73 -17.26 2.72 4.14
CA ASP A 73 -17.77 3.46 4.25
C ASP A 73 -17.65 4.28 4.64
#